data_92aa8786e878c674176bf2cee6190c14
#
_entry.id   92aa8786e878c674176bf2cee6190c14
#
_cell.length_a   1.000
_cell.length_b   1.000
_cell.length_c   1.000
_cell.angle_alpha   90.00
_cell.angle_beta   90.00
_cell.angle_gamma   90.00
#
_symmetry.space_group_name_H-M   'P 1'
#
loop_
_entity.id
_entity.type
_entity.pdbx_description
1 polymer ?
#
loop_
_entity_poly.entity_id
_entity_poly.type
_entity_poly.pdbx_seq_one_letter_code
_entity_poly.pdbx_strand_id
1 'polypeptide(L)'
;MRIEPGATIINSTVRGPAVIGANAVVRDSYIGPYSSVAADCVIESAELDHSVILGASKIRNVARLTDSLIGAHVEVDRGTSVPAGLRLMLGDHSRLELDNKP
;
A
#
# COMPACT_ATOMS: atom_id res chain seq x y z
N MET A 1 -7.23 12.39 -9.51
CA MET A 1 -6.76 10.99 -9.48
C MET A 1 -6.01 10.68 -10.74
N ARG A 2 -4.91 9.97 -10.62
CA ARG A 2 -4.08 9.64 -11.76
C ARG A 2 -3.66 8.17 -11.70
N ILE A 3 -3.88 7.46 -12.79
CA ILE A 3 -3.48 6.06 -12.91
C ILE A 3 -2.59 5.95 -14.13
N GLU A 4 -1.34 5.58 -13.91
CA GLU A 4 -0.36 5.54 -14.99
C GLU A 4 -0.53 4.30 -15.86
N PRO A 5 0.01 4.33 -17.09
CA PRO A 5 -0.07 3.17 -17.98
C PRO A 5 0.54 1.92 -17.38
N GLY A 6 -0.08 0.79 -17.65
CA GLY A 6 0.39 -0.50 -17.15
C GLY A 6 -0.08 -0.85 -15.76
N ALA A 7 -0.68 0.08 -15.04
CA ALA A 7 -1.23 -0.22 -13.74
C ALA A 7 -2.43 -1.17 -13.87
N THR A 8 -2.53 -2.10 -12.93
CA THR A 8 -3.62 -3.07 -12.90
C THR A 8 -4.40 -2.90 -11.60
N ILE A 9 -5.70 -2.71 -11.72
CA ILE A 9 -6.57 -2.55 -10.56
C ILE A 9 -7.65 -3.61 -10.65
N ILE A 10 -7.65 -4.53 -9.69
CA ILE A 10 -8.53 -5.68 -9.69
C ILE A 10 -9.34 -5.69 -8.40
N ASN A 11 -10.66 -5.73 -8.54
CA ASN A 11 -11.57 -5.82 -7.40
C ASN A 11 -11.22 -4.82 -6.29
N SER A 12 -10.90 -3.59 -6.68
CA SER A 12 -10.42 -2.58 -5.75
C SER A 12 -11.12 -1.26 -6.00
N THR A 13 -11.06 -0.40 -5.00
CA THR A 13 -11.60 0.95 -5.08
C THR A 13 -10.47 1.95 -4.89
N VAL A 14 -10.40 2.95 -5.77
CA VAL A 14 -9.43 4.04 -5.65
C VAL A 14 -10.22 5.34 -5.55
N ARG A 15 -9.98 6.10 -4.50
CA ARG A 15 -10.60 7.40 -4.31
C ARG A 15 -9.54 8.49 -4.35
N GLY A 16 -9.78 9.47 -5.18
CA GLY A 16 -8.85 10.60 -5.32
C GLY A 16 -9.06 11.67 -4.28
N PRO A 17 -8.08 12.55 -4.16
CA PRO A 17 -6.86 12.56 -4.98
C PRO A 17 -5.91 11.43 -4.62
N ALA A 18 -5.51 10.67 -5.63
CA ALA A 18 -4.59 9.55 -5.45
C ALA A 18 -3.79 9.35 -6.75
N VAL A 19 -2.62 8.74 -6.62
CA VAL A 19 -1.77 8.41 -7.77
C VAL A 19 -1.40 6.94 -7.70
N ILE A 20 -1.59 6.23 -8.81
CA ILE A 20 -1.15 4.84 -8.96
C ILE A 20 -0.10 4.82 -10.07
N GLY A 21 1.11 4.43 -9.74
CA GLY A 21 2.23 4.46 -10.65
C GLY A 21 2.20 3.38 -11.72
N ALA A 22 3.10 3.49 -12.68
CA ALA A 22 3.16 2.56 -13.80
C ALA A 22 3.45 1.14 -13.32
N ASN A 23 2.77 0.18 -13.90
CA ASN A 23 2.93 -1.24 -13.62
C ASN A 23 2.63 -1.64 -12.16
N ALA A 24 2.02 -0.75 -11.39
CA ALA A 24 1.58 -1.11 -10.05
C ALA A 24 0.37 -2.04 -10.13
N VAL A 25 0.25 -2.93 -9.16
CA VAL A 25 -0.88 -3.86 -9.08
C VAL A 25 -1.62 -3.58 -7.78
N VAL A 26 -2.92 -3.33 -7.88
CA VAL A 26 -3.78 -3.12 -6.73
C VAL A 26 -4.89 -4.17 -6.79
N ARG A 27 -4.95 -5.03 -5.79
CA ARG A 27 -5.88 -6.15 -5.78
C ARG A 27 -6.59 -6.26 -4.44
N ASP A 28 -7.92 -6.40 -4.50
CA ASP A 28 -8.74 -6.57 -3.31
C ASP A 28 -8.45 -5.53 -2.25
N SER A 29 -8.24 -4.29 -2.69
CA SER A 29 -7.74 -3.24 -1.81
C SER A 29 -8.56 -1.97 -1.95
N TYR A 30 -8.38 -1.07 -0.99
CA TYR A 30 -8.95 0.26 -1.03
C TYR A 30 -7.82 1.28 -0.93
N ILE A 31 -7.76 2.18 -1.90
CA ILE A 31 -6.80 3.27 -1.90
C ILE A 31 -7.58 4.56 -1.64
N GLY A 32 -7.42 5.09 -0.46
CA GLY A 32 -8.15 6.29 -0.05
C GLY A 32 -7.49 7.57 -0.52
N PRO A 33 -8.10 8.71 -0.19
CA PRO A 33 -7.62 10.00 -0.67
C PRO A 33 -6.24 10.34 -0.12
N TYR A 34 -5.51 11.15 -0.90
CA TYR A 34 -4.17 11.63 -0.56
C TYR A 34 -3.17 10.50 -0.41
N SER A 35 -3.34 9.45 -1.21
CA SER A 35 -2.40 8.33 -1.25
C SER A 35 -1.65 8.33 -2.57
N SER A 36 -0.41 7.84 -2.52
CA SER A 36 0.42 7.74 -3.70
C SER A 36 1.10 6.38 -3.70
N VAL A 37 0.90 5.63 -4.76
CA VAL A 37 1.54 4.32 -4.95
C VAL A 37 2.46 4.47 -6.16
N ALA A 38 3.75 4.31 -5.94
CA ALA A 38 4.73 4.50 -6.99
C ALA A 38 4.76 3.31 -7.95
N ALA A 39 5.62 3.40 -8.96
CA ALA A 39 5.72 2.37 -9.99
C ALA A 39 6.14 1.03 -9.41
N ASP A 40 5.68 -0.04 -10.02
CA ASP A 40 6.08 -1.41 -9.72
C ASP A 40 5.71 -1.89 -8.31
N CYS A 41 4.79 -1.21 -7.65
CA CYS A 41 4.32 -1.63 -6.33
C CYS A 41 3.22 -2.68 -6.45
N VAL A 42 3.06 -3.47 -5.40
CA VAL A 42 1.96 -4.44 -5.30
C VAL A 42 1.21 -4.17 -4.01
N ILE A 43 -0.08 -3.94 -4.12
CA ILE A 43 -0.96 -3.72 -2.98
C ILE A 43 -2.04 -4.80 -3.03
N GLU A 44 -2.07 -5.65 -2.03
CA GLU A 44 -3.03 -6.74 -1.98
C GLU A 44 -3.71 -6.82 -0.62
N SER A 45 -5.03 -6.90 -0.63
CA SER A 45 -5.82 -7.08 0.59
C SER A 45 -5.47 -6.05 1.65
N ALA A 46 -5.40 -4.79 1.25
CA ALA A 46 -4.97 -3.70 2.12
C ALA A 46 -5.84 -2.46 1.91
N GLU A 47 -5.88 -1.62 2.93
CA GLU A 47 -6.48 -0.29 2.82
C GLU A 47 -5.40 0.75 3.05
N LEU A 48 -5.30 1.70 2.15
CA LEU A 48 -4.36 2.81 2.28
C LEU A 48 -5.11 4.13 2.37
N ASP A 49 -4.59 5.03 3.18
CA ASP A 49 -5.19 6.34 3.38
C ASP A 49 -4.10 7.31 3.77
N HIS A 50 -4.02 8.46 3.10
CA HIS A 50 -3.01 9.49 3.40
C HIS A 50 -1.60 8.91 3.48
N SER A 51 -1.25 8.01 2.57
CA SER A 51 0.03 7.30 2.64
C SER A 51 0.78 7.40 1.32
N VAL A 52 2.10 7.30 1.40
CA VAL A 52 2.97 7.32 0.23
C VAL A 52 3.78 6.03 0.21
N ILE A 53 3.66 5.29 -0.89
CA ILE A 53 4.37 4.04 -1.07
C ILE A 53 5.37 4.25 -2.22
N LEU A 54 6.64 4.16 -1.91
CA LEU A 54 7.69 4.36 -2.91
C LEU A 54 7.95 3.10 -3.72
N GLY A 55 8.71 3.22 -4.79
CA GLY A 55 8.76 2.24 -5.86
C GLY A 55 9.13 0.81 -5.47
N ALA A 56 8.55 -0.15 -6.16
CA ALA A 56 8.81 -1.57 -6.05
C ALA A 56 8.57 -2.15 -4.65
N SER A 57 7.67 -1.54 -3.90
CA SER A 57 7.29 -2.03 -2.58
C SER A 57 6.06 -2.91 -2.66
N LYS A 58 5.88 -3.76 -1.67
CA LYS A 58 4.75 -4.68 -1.61
C LYS A 58 4.05 -4.55 -0.28
N ILE A 59 2.75 -4.34 -0.33
CA ILE A 59 1.90 -4.22 0.86
C ILE A 59 0.83 -5.29 0.75
N ARG A 60 0.78 -6.19 1.72
CA ARG A 60 -0.18 -7.28 1.71
C ARG A 60 -0.82 -7.48 3.07
N ASN A 61 -2.10 -7.82 3.04
CA ASN A 61 -2.82 -8.26 4.24
C ASN A 61 -2.75 -7.26 5.38
N VAL A 62 -2.81 -5.97 5.06
CA VAL A 62 -2.82 -4.91 6.06
C VAL A 62 -4.22 -4.33 6.11
N ALA A 63 -4.88 -4.44 7.25
CA ALA A 63 -6.25 -3.97 7.35
C ALA A 63 -6.36 -2.47 7.07
N ARG A 64 -5.42 -1.69 7.55
CA ARG A 64 -5.42 -0.26 7.27
C ARG A 64 -4.04 0.34 7.53
N LEU A 65 -3.57 1.09 6.55
CA LEU A 65 -2.33 1.82 6.64
C LEU A 65 -2.66 3.30 6.44
N THR A 66 -2.35 4.12 7.43
CA THR A 66 -2.72 5.53 7.38
C THR A 66 -1.56 6.42 7.80
N ASP A 67 -1.46 7.60 7.18
CA ASP A 67 -0.43 8.60 7.48
C ASP A 67 0.98 7.99 7.48
N SER A 68 1.26 7.11 6.52
CA SER A 68 2.50 6.34 6.50
C SER A 68 3.33 6.66 5.27
N LEU A 69 4.63 6.50 5.42
CA LEU A 69 5.57 6.61 4.31
C LEU A 69 6.36 5.32 4.24
N ILE A 70 6.24 4.61 3.14
CA ILE A 70 6.95 3.37 2.91
C ILE A 70 8.01 3.62 1.86
N GLY A 71 9.27 3.34 2.19
CA GLY A 71 10.38 3.53 1.28
C GLY A 71 10.35 2.57 0.10
N ALA A 72 11.33 2.69 -0.80
CA ALA A 72 11.41 1.82 -1.96
C ALA A 72 11.87 0.41 -1.57
N HIS A 73 11.37 -0.58 -2.29
CA HIS A 73 11.74 -1.99 -2.10
C HIS A 73 11.43 -2.52 -0.69
N VAL A 74 10.37 -2.01 -0.10
CA VAL A 74 9.94 -2.44 1.23
C VAL A 74 8.81 -3.45 1.08
N GLU A 75 8.82 -4.49 1.91
CA GLU A 75 7.70 -5.42 2.01
C GLU A 75 7.03 -5.28 3.35
N VAL A 76 5.72 -5.11 3.32
CA VAL A 76 4.90 -5.13 4.53
C VAL A 76 3.89 -6.25 4.36
N ASP A 77 3.95 -7.22 5.24
CA ASP A 77 3.02 -8.35 5.20
C ASP A 77 2.68 -8.70 6.63
N ARG A 78 1.43 -9.09 6.84
CA ARG A 78 1.06 -9.50 8.17
C ARG A 78 0.26 -10.79 8.12
N GLY A 79 0.42 -11.59 9.15
CA GLY A 79 -0.18 -12.89 9.18
C GLY A 79 -1.68 -12.87 9.47
N THR A 80 -2.09 -12.23 10.54
CA THR A 80 -3.48 -12.27 10.95
C THR A 80 -4.03 -10.85 11.07
N SER A 81 -4.84 -10.53 12.05
CA SER A 81 -5.49 -9.22 12.10
C SER A 81 -4.55 -8.11 12.57
N VAL A 82 -4.75 -6.89 12.07
CA VAL A 82 -3.98 -5.71 12.49
C VAL A 82 -4.88 -4.72 13.18
N PRO A 83 -4.32 -3.92 14.08
CA PRO A 83 -5.04 -2.77 14.59
C PRO A 83 -5.32 -1.79 13.46
N ALA A 84 -6.49 -1.21 13.47
CA ALA A 84 -6.82 -0.16 12.52
C ALA A 84 -5.93 1.05 12.77
N GLY A 85 -5.61 1.77 11.70
CA GLY A 85 -4.83 2.99 11.82
C GLY A 85 -3.34 2.78 12.05
N LEU A 86 -2.82 1.65 11.66
CA LEU A 86 -1.39 1.42 11.74
C LEU A 86 -0.63 2.49 10.97
N ARG A 87 0.36 3.06 11.61
CA ARG A 87 1.14 4.14 11.05
C ARG A 87 2.61 3.72 11.00
N LEU A 88 3.19 3.74 9.79
CA LEU A 88 4.55 3.23 9.58
C LEU A 88 5.37 4.18 8.75
N MET A 89 6.66 4.25 9.08
CA MET A 89 7.66 4.93 8.26
C MET A 89 8.87 4.00 8.17
N LEU A 90 9.08 3.42 6.98
CA LEU A 90 10.12 2.45 6.75
C LEU A 90 11.09 2.95 5.69
N GLY A 91 12.38 2.71 5.89
CA GLY A 91 13.40 3.07 4.93
C GLY A 91 13.44 2.13 3.73
N ASP A 92 14.26 2.48 2.75
CA ASP A 92 14.41 1.68 1.54
C ASP A 92 14.97 0.30 1.88
N HIS A 93 14.51 -0.71 1.14
CA HIS A 93 14.94 -2.08 1.26
C HIS A 93 14.64 -2.71 2.63
N SER A 94 13.71 -2.13 3.35
CA SER A 94 13.28 -2.69 4.63
C SER A 94 12.20 -3.74 4.43
N ARG A 95 12.05 -4.59 5.40
CA ARG A 95 10.99 -5.58 5.40
C ARG A 95 10.34 -5.61 6.78
N LEU A 96 9.02 -5.57 6.78
CA LEU A 96 8.24 -5.65 8.00
C LEU A 96 7.26 -6.80 7.90
N GLU A 97 7.28 -7.67 8.88
CA GLU A 97 6.24 -8.67 9.05
C GLU A 97 5.44 -8.31 10.30
N LEU A 98 4.15 -8.13 10.10
CA LEU A 98 3.27 -7.81 11.21
C LEU A 98 2.69 -9.10 11.75
N ASP A 99 3.09 -9.42 12.97
CA ASP A 99 2.62 -10.60 13.64
C ASP A 99 1.55 -10.19 14.62
N ASN A 100 0.36 -10.74 14.44
CA ASN A 100 -0.78 -10.35 15.24
C ASN A 100 -0.99 -11.27 16.43
N LYS A 101 0.04 -11.56 17.11
CA LYS A 101 -0.09 -12.35 18.33
C LYS A 101 -0.64 -11.51 19.46
N PRO A 102 -1.54 -12.06 20.20
CA PRO A 102 -2.09 -11.36 21.36
C PRO A 102 -1.01 -11.05 22.39
#